data_1d10aeed7f224fe3ef1afeb96f43772c
#
_entry.id   1d10aeed7f224fe3ef1afeb96f43772c
#
_cell.length_a   1.000
_cell.length_b   1.000
_cell.length_c   1.000
_cell.angle_alpha   90.00
_cell.angle_beta   90.00
_cell.angle_gamma   90.00
#
_symmetry.space_group_name_H-M   'P 1'
#
loop_
_entity.id
_entity.type
_entity.pdbx_description
1 polymer ?
#
loop_
_entity_poly.entity_id
_entity_poly.type
_entity_poly.pdbx_seq_one_letter_code
_entity_poly.pdbx_strand_id
1 'polypeptide(L)'
;MNLKEKHIELNDEEIFYLDNESKSEKNILFIHGNMYSSSCFIEIIKELEDYHIFAPDMRGYGKSSYNNKITSIYDFVSDIKEFILRLDIKNFTLVSWSLGGGVALELARDKDIKDRIKNQIFLAPFGYAPFKTNGADILTNNFHEYLNNFDFINPQKNLEIIKGLMTFNMNLIEDSFASMGMTGTELKKDNIRVLFKTFIYNLKLPEKEEFERNVESAIRQRNLDEVAGILRDYKYHGGSLAMKSLVLHGYDDKIISYMDGKFLADEIGAKFEKLDNCGHSVMTDKKNLVIKNIKKFVEE
;
A
#
# COMPACT_ATOMS: atom_id res chain seq x y z
N MET A 1 -4.47 20.56 -12.23
CA MET A 1 -3.81 19.42 -12.89
C MET A 1 -4.84 18.51 -13.55
N ASN A 2 -4.62 18.07 -14.79
CA ASN A 2 -5.50 17.14 -15.50
C ASN A 2 -4.93 15.72 -15.37
N LEU A 3 -5.45 14.95 -14.41
CA LEU A 3 -5.04 13.57 -14.20
C LEU A 3 -5.89 12.66 -15.08
N LYS A 4 -5.26 11.95 -16.01
CA LYS A 4 -5.90 11.05 -16.96
C LYS A 4 -5.92 9.62 -16.45
N GLU A 5 -7.03 8.94 -16.69
CA GLU A 5 -7.19 7.51 -16.52
C GLU A 5 -6.79 6.81 -17.82
N LYS A 6 -5.85 5.88 -17.73
CA LYS A 6 -5.33 5.14 -18.87
C LYS A 6 -5.28 3.65 -18.59
N HIS A 7 -5.19 2.87 -19.65
CA HIS A 7 -5.04 1.42 -19.58
C HIS A 7 -3.92 0.98 -20.52
N ILE A 8 -3.24 -0.10 -20.17
CA ILE A 8 -2.21 -0.74 -20.97
C ILE A 8 -2.29 -2.25 -20.80
N GLU A 9 -2.21 -2.99 -21.92
CA GLU A 9 -2.18 -4.45 -21.94
C GLU A 9 -0.77 -4.96 -21.67
N LEU A 10 -0.61 -5.74 -20.61
CA LEU A 10 0.66 -6.30 -20.15
C LEU A 10 0.46 -7.77 -19.75
N ASN A 11 1.18 -8.72 -20.39
CA ASN A 11 1.22 -10.12 -19.94
C ASN A 11 -0.16 -10.74 -19.65
N ASP A 12 -1.13 -10.54 -20.54
CA ASP A 12 -2.52 -10.98 -20.41
C ASP A 12 -3.33 -10.26 -19.32
N GLU A 13 -2.79 -9.19 -18.74
CA GLU A 13 -3.49 -8.31 -17.81
C GLU A 13 -3.68 -6.92 -18.42
N GLU A 14 -4.84 -6.31 -18.20
CA GLU A 14 -5.06 -4.90 -18.44
C GLU A 14 -4.73 -4.12 -17.17
N ILE A 15 -3.69 -3.30 -17.22
CA ILE A 15 -3.27 -2.46 -16.10
C ILE A 15 -3.82 -1.05 -16.28
N PHE A 16 -4.67 -0.65 -15.35
CA PHE A 16 -5.11 0.74 -15.21
C PHE A 16 -4.02 1.57 -14.56
N TYR A 17 -3.87 2.83 -14.98
CA TYR A 17 -2.97 3.78 -14.32
C TYR A 17 -3.44 5.23 -14.45
N LEU A 18 -3.02 6.04 -13.51
CA LEU A 18 -3.15 7.48 -13.54
C LEU A 18 -1.89 8.09 -14.17
N ASP A 19 -2.10 9.06 -15.06
CA ASP A 19 -1.05 9.79 -15.77
C ASP A 19 -1.48 11.25 -15.92
N ASN A 20 -0.64 12.20 -15.54
CA ASN A 20 -0.94 13.62 -15.71
C ASN A 20 -0.52 14.19 -17.06
N GLU A 21 0.03 13.34 -17.95
CA GLU A 21 0.49 13.71 -19.30
C GLU A 21 1.45 14.93 -19.32
N SER A 22 2.19 15.11 -18.22
CA SER A 22 3.17 16.18 -18.15
C SER A 22 4.31 15.92 -19.15
N LYS A 23 4.85 16.98 -19.71
CA LYS A 23 6.05 16.93 -20.58
C LYS A 23 7.34 17.03 -19.80
N SER A 24 7.28 17.00 -18.48
CA SER A 24 8.44 17.00 -17.62
C SER A 24 9.30 15.75 -17.85
N GLU A 25 10.60 15.92 -17.93
CA GLU A 25 11.56 14.79 -17.95
C GLU A 25 11.79 14.18 -16.58
N LYS A 26 11.26 14.82 -15.52
CA LYS A 26 11.33 14.36 -14.13
C LYS A 26 10.13 13.47 -13.84
N ASN A 27 10.36 12.17 -13.82
CA ASN A 27 9.33 11.17 -13.68
C ASN A 27 9.18 10.72 -12.22
N ILE A 28 7.93 10.49 -11.80
CA ILE A 28 7.60 9.86 -10.51
C ILE A 28 6.67 8.66 -10.77
N LEU A 29 7.06 7.50 -10.26
CA LEU A 29 6.25 6.30 -10.26
C LEU A 29 5.76 6.00 -8.85
N PHE A 30 4.44 5.85 -8.68
CA PHE A 30 3.82 5.50 -7.41
C PHE A 30 3.38 4.03 -7.40
N ILE A 31 3.65 3.30 -6.30
CA ILE A 31 3.15 1.93 -6.09
C ILE A 31 2.37 1.88 -4.78
N HIS A 32 1.08 1.56 -4.85
CA HIS A 32 0.15 1.58 -3.72
C HIS A 32 0.29 0.36 -2.80
N GLY A 33 -0.35 0.44 -1.62
CA GLY A 33 -0.42 -0.62 -0.64
C GLY A 33 -1.58 -1.62 -0.84
N ASN A 34 -1.64 -2.65 0.01
CA ASN A 34 -2.76 -3.58 0.05
C ASN A 34 -4.07 -2.87 0.39
N MET A 35 -5.19 -3.34 -0.13
CA MET A 35 -6.54 -2.79 0.00
C MET A 35 -6.72 -1.39 -0.63
N TYR A 36 -5.78 -0.93 -1.43
CA TYR A 36 -5.81 0.38 -2.07
C TYR A 36 -5.60 0.28 -3.58
N SER A 37 -5.66 1.40 -4.24
CA SER A 37 -5.32 1.59 -5.65
C SER A 37 -4.51 2.88 -5.81
N SER A 38 -4.09 3.19 -7.01
CA SER A 38 -3.42 4.46 -7.35
C SER A 38 -4.16 5.70 -6.83
N SER A 39 -5.48 5.59 -6.66
CA SER A 39 -6.32 6.68 -6.17
C SER A 39 -5.96 7.20 -4.78
N CYS A 40 -5.24 6.40 -3.95
CA CYS A 40 -4.78 6.84 -2.63
C CYS A 40 -3.72 7.96 -2.70
N PHE A 41 -3.06 8.11 -3.85
CA PHE A 41 -2.05 9.14 -4.06
C PHE A 41 -2.59 10.44 -4.65
N ILE A 42 -3.87 10.53 -5.02
CA ILE A 42 -4.45 11.68 -5.74
C ILE A 42 -4.15 13.00 -5.00
N GLU A 43 -4.28 13.03 -3.67
CA GLU A 43 -4.07 14.25 -2.90
C GLU A 43 -2.59 14.67 -2.80
N ILE A 44 -1.66 13.73 -2.97
CA ILE A 44 -0.23 14.01 -3.11
C ILE A 44 0.08 14.44 -4.55
N ILE A 45 -0.47 13.73 -5.53
CA ILE A 45 -0.23 13.96 -6.95
C ILE A 45 -0.67 15.38 -7.37
N LYS A 46 -1.78 15.89 -6.82
CA LYS A 46 -2.26 17.27 -7.09
C LYS A 46 -1.21 18.36 -6.78
N GLU A 47 -0.28 18.09 -5.87
CA GLU A 47 0.76 19.02 -5.44
C GLU A 47 2.08 18.85 -6.23
N LEU A 48 2.09 17.95 -7.22
CA LEU A 48 3.27 17.53 -7.98
C LEU A 48 3.11 17.79 -9.50
N GLU A 49 2.37 18.83 -9.89
CA GLU A 49 2.04 19.12 -11.29
C GLU A 49 3.24 19.42 -12.20
N ASP A 50 4.37 19.81 -11.61
CA ASP A 50 5.64 20.08 -12.33
C ASP A 50 6.37 18.79 -12.78
N TYR A 51 5.89 17.62 -12.36
CA TYR A 51 6.52 16.33 -12.64
C TYR A 51 5.62 15.45 -13.50
N HIS A 52 6.21 14.51 -14.24
CA HIS A 52 5.44 13.50 -14.95
C HIS A 52 5.12 12.34 -14.01
N ILE A 53 3.85 12.06 -13.80
CA ILE A 53 3.35 11.11 -12.80
C ILE A 53 2.81 9.86 -13.49
N PHE A 54 3.23 8.71 -12.96
CA PHE A 54 2.67 7.40 -13.27
C PHE A 54 2.24 6.72 -11.97
N ALA A 55 1.00 6.27 -11.90
CA ALA A 55 0.49 5.56 -10.74
C ALA A 55 -0.40 4.39 -11.20
N PRO A 56 0.15 3.19 -11.42
CA PRO A 56 -0.62 2.02 -11.79
C PRO A 56 -1.41 1.47 -10.60
N ASP A 57 -2.56 0.86 -10.90
CA ASP A 57 -3.23 -0.11 -10.04
C ASP A 57 -2.55 -1.47 -10.26
N MET A 58 -2.04 -2.09 -9.21
CA MET A 58 -1.48 -3.44 -9.33
C MET A 58 -2.58 -4.45 -9.75
N ARG A 59 -2.20 -5.55 -10.39
CA ARG A 59 -3.11 -6.65 -10.78
C ARG A 59 -4.03 -7.05 -9.64
N GLY A 60 -5.34 -7.15 -9.91
CA GLY A 60 -6.34 -7.51 -8.90
C GLY A 60 -6.78 -6.38 -7.97
N TYR A 61 -6.24 -5.17 -8.15
CA TYR A 61 -6.65 -3.96 -7.43
C TYR A 61 -7.35 -2.95 -8.35
N GLY A 62 -8.12 -2.06 -7.74
CA GLY A 62 -8.74 -0.93 -8.39
C GLY A 62 -9.44 -1.28 -9.70
N LYS A 63 -8.99 -0.66 -10.79
CA LYS A 63 -9.53 -0.84 -12.14
C LYS A 63 -8.71 -1.80 -13.03
N SER A 64 -7.55 -2.29 -12.55
CA SER A 64 -6.76 -3.30 -13.27
C SER A 64 -7.45 -4.65 -13.30
N SER A 65 -7.18 -5.47 -14.30
CA SER A 65 -7.74 -6.82 -14.42
C SER A 65 -7.17 -7.80 -13.36
N TYR A 66 -7.74 -9.00 -13.30
CA TYR A 66 -7.23 -10.12 -12.52
C TYR A 66 -7.49 -11.41 -13.26
N ASN A 67 -6.83 -11.58 -14.41
CA ASN A 67 -7.00 -12.74 -15.29
C ASN A 67 -6.15 -13.92 -14.80
N ASN A 68 -4.97 -13.61 -14.24
CA ASN A 68 -4.05 -14.61 -13.71
C ASN A 68 -3.85 -14.40 -12.20
N LYS A 69 -4.02 -15.48 -11.43
CA LYS A 69 -3.80 -15.46 -9.99
C LYS A 69 -2.34 -15.13 -9.67
N ILE A 70 -2.13 -14.31 -8.65
CA ILE A 70 -0.81 -14.07 -8.07
C ILE A 70 -0.44 -15.23 -7.14
N THR A 71 0.83 -15.60 -7.12
CA THR A 71 1.39 -16.65 -6.28
C THR A 71 2.50 -16.13 -5.37
N SER A 72 3.08 -15.01 -5.73
CA SER A 72 4.17 -14.38 -5.00
C SER A 72 4.23 -12.87 -5.28
N ILE A 73 5.03 -12.15 -4.51
CA ILE A 73 5.30 -10.73 -4.75
C ILE A 73 5.91 -10.48 -6.14
N TYR A 74 6.61 -11.48 -6.70
CA TYR A 74 7.27 -11.38 -8.01
C TYR A 74 6.29 -11.26 -9.17
N ASP A 75 5.03 -11.66 -9.01
CA ASP A 75 3.99 -11.45 -10.02
C ASP A 75 3.68 -9.95 -10.16
N PHE A 76 3.57 -9.23 -9.05
CA PHE A 76 3.46 -7.76 -9.06
C PHE A 76 4.72 -7.08 -9.61
N VAL A 77 5.89 -7.58 -9.23
CA VAL A 77 7.17 -7.06 -9.74
C VAL A 77 7.25 -7.22 -11.25
N SER A 78 6.82 -8.36 -11.78
CA SER A 78 6.78 -8.63 -13.23
C SER A 78 5.88 -7.65 -13.98
N ASP A 79 4.67 -7.40 -13.47
CA ASP A 79 3.73 -6.46 -14.08
C ASP A 79 4.26 -5.03 -14.08
N ILE A 80 4.76 -4.55 -12.93
CA ILE A 80 5.31 -3.20 -12.83
C ILE A 80 6.58 -3.05 -13.66
N LYS A 81 7.42 -4.09 -13.72
CA LYS A 81 8.58 -4.12 -14.63
C LYS A 81 8.16 -3.94 -16.08
N GLU A 82 7.20 -4.73 -16.55
CA GLU A 82 6.68 -4.64 -17.94
C GLU A 82 6.04 -3.27 -18.18
N PHE A 83 5.29 -2.73 -17.21
CA PHE A 83 4.73 -1.37 -17.26
C PHE A 83 5.83 -0.31 -17.49
N ILE A 84 6.90 -0.36 -16.71
CA ILE A 84 8.04 0.56 -16.83
C ILE A 84 8.70 0.45 -18.20
N LEU A 85 8.90 -0.77 -18.68
CA LEU A 85 9.56 -1.04 -19.97
C LEU A 85 8.70 -0.61 -21.16
N ARG A 86 7.40 -0.92 -21.16
CA ARG A 86 6.46 -0.57 -22.23
C ARG A 86 6.23 0.93 -22.39
N LEU A 87 6.18 1.64 -21.28
CA LEU A 87 6.07 3.10 -21.27
C LEU A 87 7.42 3.81 -21.37
N ASP A 88 8.51 3.04 -21.44
CA ASP A 88 9.90 3.51 -21.47
C ASP A 88 10.22 4.54 -20.36
N ILE A 89 9.67 4.31 -19.16
CA ILE A 89 9.88 5.19 -18.01
C ILE A 89 11.34 5.08 -17.56
N LYS A 90 12.05 6.19 -17.54
CA LYS A 90 13.47 6.29 -17.16
C LYS A 90 13.68 7.42 -16.17
N ASN A 91 14.76 7.33 -15.43
CA ASN A 91 15.23 8.41 -14.55
C ASN A 91 14.15 8.86 -13.57
N PHE A 92 13.42 7.92 -12.99
CA PHE A 92 12.26 8.20 -12.14
C PHE A 92 12.55 8.06 -10.65
N THR A 93 11.86 8.87 -9.85
CA THR A 93 11.75 8.65 -8.41
C THR A 93 10.64 7.65 -8.16
N LEU A 94 10.97 6.54 -7.48
CA LEU A 94 10.00 5.52 -7.08
C LEU A 94 9.45 5.85 -5.69
N VAL A 95 8.14 6.06 -5.59
CA VAL A 95 7.44 6.29 -4.32
C VAL A 95 6.52 5.11 -4.06
N SER A 96 6.73 4.42 -2.96
CA SER A 96 5.98 3.21 -2.63
C SER A 96 5.39 3.26 -1.22
N TRP A 97 4.23 2.65 -1.03
CA TRP A 97 3.57 2.59 0.26
C TRP A 97 3.23 1.16 0.67
N SER A 98 3.52 0.77 1.93
CA SER A 98 3.12 -0.52 2.52
C SER A 98 3.54 -1.71 1.65
N LEU A 99 2.61 -2.58 1.18
CA LEU A 99 2.88 -3.70 0.25
C LEU A 99 3.71 -3.26 -0.98
N GLY A 100 3.40 -2.07 -1.52
CA GLY A 100 4.17 -1.50 -2.63
C GLY A 100 5.66 -1.33 -2.32
N GLY A 101 6.03 -1.22 -1.03
CA GLY A 101 7.42 -1.22 -0.57
C GLY A 101 8.14 -2.51 -0.91
N GLY A 102 7.51 -3.67 -0.67
CA GLY A 102 8.06 -4.97 -1.05
C GLY A 102 8.27 -5.10 -2.56
N VAL A 103 7.32 -4.61 -3.36
CA VAL A 103 7.46 -4.58 -4.83
C VAL A 103 8.62 -3.67 -5.25
N ALA A 104 8.72 -2.49 -4.65
CA ALA A 104 9.79 -1.53 -4.94
C ALA A 104 11.19 -2.05 -4.58
N LEU A 105 11.32 -2.82 -3.49
CA LEU A 105 12.57 -3.47 -3.09
C LEU A 105 13.08 -4.44 -4.16
N GLU A 106 12.20 -5.27 -4.72
CA GLU A 106 12.56 -6.24 -5.75
C GLU A 106 12.83 -5.57 -7.13
N LEU A 107 12.07 -4.53 -7.48
CA LEU A 107 12.34 -3.71 -8.68
C LEU A 107 13.72 -3.05 -8.62
N ALA A 108 14.12 -2.57 -7.44
CA ALA A 108 15.42 -1.94 -7.23
C ALA A 108 16.62 -2.88 -7.42
N ARG A 109 16.38 -4.18 -7.47
CA ARG A 109 17.39 -5.22 -7.71
C ARG A 109 17.27 -5.85 -9.09
N ASP A 110 16.16 -5.65 -9.77
CA ASP A 110 15.96 -6.19 -11.11
C ASP A 110 16.97 -5.57 -12.08
N LYS A 111 17.70 -6.43 -12.80
CA LYS A 111 18.82 -6.02 -13.68
C LYS A 111 18.40 -5.07 -14.80
N ASP A 112 17.13 -5.16 -15.25
CA ASP A 112 16.60 -4.38 -16.37
C ASP A 112 15.96 -3.05 -15.89
N ILE A 113 15.68 -2.94 -14.57
CA ILE A 113 14.95 -1.81 -13.99
C ILE A 113 15.82 -0.94 -13.07
N LYS A 114 16.73 -1.54 -12.29
CA LYS A 114 17.49 -0.83 -11.26
C LYS A 114 18.18 0.46 -11.77
N ASP A 115 18.71 0.43 -12.97
CA ASP A 115 19.43 1.57 -13.57
C ASP A 115 18.46 2.64 -14.15
N ARG A 116 17.16 2.39 -14.16
CA ARG A 116 16.10 3.35 -14.51
C ARG A 116 15.58 4.10 -13.28
N ILE A 117 15.81 3.57 -12.07
CA ILE A 117 15.40 4.19 -10.81
C ILE A 117 16.47 5.17 -10.37
N LYS A 118 16.13 6.46 -10.36
CA LYS A 118 17.05 7.52 -9.89
C LYS A 118 17.23 7.47 -8.37
N ASN A 119 16.11 7.38 -7.66
CA ASN A 119 16.06 7.30 -6.20
C ASN A 119 14.71 6.73 -5.72
N GLN A 120 14.58 6.45 -4.40
CA GLN A 120 13.37 5.85 -3.84
C GLN A 120 12.93 6.49 -2.53
N ILE A 121 11.60 6.56 -2.35
CA ILE A 121 10.96 6.92 -1.09
C ILE A 121 9.97 5.82 -0.70
N PHE A 122 10.20 5.26 0.46
CA PHE A 122 9.35 4.25 1.07
C PHE A 122 8.49 4.89 2.16
N LEU A 123 7.17 4.73 2.07
CA LEU A 123 6.19 5.20 3.04
C LEU A 123 5.66 3.99 3.82
N ALA A 124 6.00 3.88 5.12
CA ALA A 124 5.62 2.75 5.96
C ALA A 124 5.76 1.38 5.25
N PRO A 125 6.95 1.03 4.71
CA PRO A 125 7.12 -0.10 3.80
C PRO A 125 6.93 -1.45 4.49
N PHE A 126 6.29 -2.38 3.78
CA PHE A 126 6.35 -3.80 4.05
C PHE A 126 7.61 -4.40 3.42
N GLY A 127 8.19 -5.43 4.05
CA GLY A 127 9.30 -6.20 3.46
C GLY A 127 10.36 -6.70 4.43
N TYR A 128 10.58 -6.03 5.57
CA TYR A 128 11.60 -6.48 6.53
C TYR A 128 11.24 -7.79 7.21
N ALA A 129 10.03 -7.92 7.72
CA ALA A 129 9.55 -9.12 8.40
C ALA A 129 8.22 -9.59 7.81
N PRO A 130 7.97 -10.91 7.83
CA PRO A 130 6.65 -11.45 7.54
C PRO A 130 5.61 -10.87 8.51
N PHE A 131 4.41 -10.63 8.02
CA PHE A 131 3.32 -10.01 8.80
C PHE A 131 2.92 -10.80 10.06
N LYS A 132 3.31 -12.08 10.14
CA LYS A 132 3.04 -12.97 11.29
C LYS A 132 3.49 -12.45 12.65
N THR A 133 4.56 -11.66 12.68
CA THR A 133 5.21 -11.28 13.96
C THR A 133 4.63 -10.03 14.57
N ASN A 134 3.99 -9.16 13.79
CA ASN A 134 3.56 -7.83 14.26
C ASN A 134 2.03 -7.68 14.31
N GLY A 135 1.30 -8.29 13.38
CA GLY A 135 -0.17 -8.17 13.35
C GLY A 135 -0.86 -8.84 14.53
N ALA A 136 -0.34 -9.99 14.99
CA ALA A 136 -0.89 -10.72 16.13
C ALA A 136 -0.65 -9.96 17.46
N ASP A 137 0.54 -9.40 17.65
CA ASP A 137 0.89 -8.68 18.89
C ASP A 137 0.17 -7.33 18.99
N ILE A 138 -0.03 -6.63 17.87
CA ILE A 138 -0.75 -5.36 17.84
C ILE A 138 -2.24 -5.56 18.13
N LEU A 139 -2.85 -6.61 17.57
CA LEU A 139 -4.26 -6.91 17.79
C LEU A 139 -4.53 -7.43 19.21
N THR A 140 -3.60 -8.20 19.79
CA THR A 140 -3.75 -8.66 21.18
C THR A 140 -3.59 -7.54 22.20
N ASN A 141 -2.69 -6.59 22.00
CA ASN A 141 -2.45 -5.50 22.96
C ASN A 141 -3.50 -4.40 22.93
N ASN A 142 -4.14 -4.12 21.78
CA ASN A 142 -5.22 -3.13 21.65
C ASN A 142 -6.62 -3.76 21.58
N PHE A 143 -6.68 -5.07 21.64
CA PHE A 143 -7.89 -5.84 21.42
C PHE A 143 -8.99 -5.58 22.43
N HIS A 144 -8.65 -5.44 23.71
CA HIS A 144 -9.61 -5.10 24.76
C HIS A 144 -10.25 -3.73 24.59
N GLU A 145 -9.49 -2.74 24.12
CA GLU A 145 -10.00 -1.40 23.84
C GLU A 145 -10.93 -1.41 22.61
N TYR A 146 -10.61 -2.21 21.61
CA TYR A 146 -11.44 -2.43 20.43
C TYR A 146 -12.76 -3.13 20.77
N LEU A 147 -12.74 -4.17 21.61
CA LEU A 147 -13.94 -4.90 22.07
C LEU A 147 -14.86 -4.02 22.90
N ASN A 148 -14.34 -3.11 23.72
CA ASN A 148 -15.14 -2.22 24.55
C ASN A 148 -15.94 -1.17 23.75
N ASN A 149 -15.59 -0.93 22.50
CA ASN A 149 -16.27 0.01 21.61
C ASN A 149 -17.20 -0.64 20.59
N PHE A 150 -17.33 -1.97 20.61
CA PHE A 150 -18.23 -2.72 19.74
C PHE A 150 -19.42 -3.28 20.54
N ASP A 151 -20.63 -2.99 20.07
CA ASP A 151 -21.88 -3.52 20.65
C ASP A 151 -22.10 -4.95 20.16
N PHE A 152 -21.53 -5.94 20.87
CA PHE A 152 -21.49 -7.34 20.45
C PHE A 152 -22.56 -8.19 21.10
N ILE A 153 -23.47 -8.71 20.32
CA ILE A 153 -24.52 -9.62 20.75
C ILE A 153 -24.02 -11.06 21.01
N ASN A 154 -22.86 -11.45 20.47
CA ASN A 154 -22.31 -12.80 20.66
C ASN A 154 -20.77 -12.87 20.63
N PRO A 155 -20.09 -13.09 21.78
CA PRO A 155 -18.64 -13.10 21.88
C PRO A 155 -17.92 -14.16 21.04
N GLN A 156 -18.52 -15.34 20.81
CA GLN A 156 -17.86 -16.41 20.04
C GLN A 156 -17.86 -16.14 18.54
N LYS A 157 -18.91 -15.54 18.00
CA LYS A 157 -18.94 -15.12 16.59
C LYS A 157 -17.95 -13.99 16.30
N ASN A 158 -17.71 -13.14 17.28
CA ASN A 158 -16.72 -12.08 17.20
C ASN A 158 -15.29 -12.61 17.05
N LEU A 159 -14.99 -13.78 17.64
CA LEU A 159 -13.67 -14.41 17.53
C LEU A 159 -13.31 -14.77 16.09
N GLU A 160 -14.27 -15.18 15.26
CA GLU A 160 -14.03 -15.50 13.85
C GLU A 160 -13.84 -14.23 13.00
N ILE A 161 -14.59 -13.16 13.26
CA ILE A 161 -14.37 -11.84 12.63
C ILE A 161 -12.96 -11.34 12.95
N ILE A 162 -12.54 -11.47 14.20
CA ILE A 162 -11.22 -11.10 14.66
C ILE A 162 -10.13 -11.93 13.97
N LYS A 163 -10.32 -13.25 13.88
CA LYS A 163 -9.40 -14.10 13.14
C LYS A 163 -9.33 -13.70 11.67
N GLY A 164 -10.45 -13.40 11.04
CA GLY A 164 -10.51 -12.90 9.67
C GLY A 164 -9.74 -11.59 9.50
N LEU A 165 -9.95 -10.62 10.40
CA LEU A 165 -9.19 -9.37 10.42
C LEU A 165 -7.69 -9.60 10.64
N MET A 166 -7.31 -10.48 11.57
CA MET A 166 -5.92 -10.83 11.87
C MET A 166 -5.20 -11.52 10.71
N THR A 167 -5.93 -12.30 9.92
CA THR A 167 -5.38 -13.04 8.78
C THR A 167 -5.64 -12.35 7.45
N PHE A 168 -6.30 -11.18 7.44
CA PHE A 168 -6.84 -10.52 6.24
C PHE A 168 -7.75 -11.43 5.41
N ASN A 169 -8.35 -12.44 6.05
CA ASN A 169 -9.28 -13.35 5.41
C ASN A 169 -10.69 -12.73 5.38
N MET A 170 -10.99 -12.01 4.31
CA MET A 170 -12.29 -11.35 4.13
C MET A 170 -13.44 -12.34 3.97
N ASN A 171 -13.19 -13.54 3.42
CA ASN A 171 -14.22 -14.57 3.33
C ASN A 171 -14.67 -15.02 4.73
N LEU A 172 -13.72 -15.22 5.67
CA LEU A 172 -14.04 -15.56 7.05
C LEU A 172 -14.85 -14.46 7.74
N ILE A 173 -14.55 -13.20 7.46
CA ILE A 173 -15.31 -12.04 7.96
C ILE A 173 -16.72 -12.05 7.37
N GLU A 174 -16.84 -12.22 6.04
CA GLU A 174 -18.11 -12.24 5.33
C GLU A 174 -19.00 -13.39 5.80
N ASP A 175 -18.44 -14.60 5.92
CA ASP A 175 -19.17 -15.78 6.42
C ASP A 175 -19.66 -15.57 7.86
N SER A 176 -18.85 -14.94 8.71
CA SER A 176 -19.23 -14.62 10.07
C SER A 176 -20.40 -13.63 10.12
N PHE A 177 -20.39 -12.58 9.30
CA PHE A 177 -21.51 -11.63 9.19
C PHE A 177 -22.74 -12.25 8.53
N ALA A 178 -22.57 -13.06 7.48
CA ALA A 178 -23.67 -13.78 6.83
C ALA A 178 -24.37 -14.71 7.82
N SER A 179 -23.62 -15.40 8.70
CA SER A 179 -24.18 -16.25 9.76
C SER A 179 -25.00 -15.47 10.79
N MET A 180 -24.82 -14.16 10.89
CA MET A 180 -25.60 -13.23 11.72
C MET A 180 -26.77 -12.59 10.95
N GLY A 181 -27.02 -13.00 9.71
CA GLY A 181 -28.06 -12.40 8.84
C GLY A 181 -27.65 -11.04 8.24
N MET A 182 -26.38 -10.67 8.34
CA MET A 182 -25.85 -9.41 7.84
C MET A 182 -25.12 -9.65 6.51
N THR A 183 -25.71 -9.27 5.40
CA THR A 183 -25.16 -9.47 4.05
C THR A 183 -25.26 -8.20 3.21
N GLY A 184 -24.43 -8.10 2.18
CA GLY A 184 -24.50 -7.07 1.15
C GLY A 184 -23.29 -6.13 1.10
N THR A 185 -23.22 -5.37 0.01
CA THR A 185 -22.08 -4.49 -0.31
C THR A 185 -21.89 -3.38 0.72
N GLU A 186 -22.97 -2.80 1.25
CA GLU A 186 -22.87 -1.74 2.27
C GLU A 186 -22.27 -2.24 3.57
N LEU A 187 -22.62 -3.46 3.99
CA LEU A 187 -22.00 -4.07 5.16
C LEU A 187 -20.50 -4.31 4.97
N LYS A 188 -20.08 -4.75 3.78
CA LYS A 188 -18.65 -4.87 3.45
C LYS A 188 -17.96 -3.53 3.58
N LYS A 189 -18.56 -2.45 3.05
CA LYS A 189 -18.02 -1.08 3.17
C LYS A 189 -17.91 -0.64 4.61
N ASP A 190 -18.93 -0.92 5.44
CA ASP A 190 -18.91 -0.55 6.85
C ASP A 190 -17.78 -1.26 7.61
N ASN A 191 -17.54 -2.54 7.31
CA ASN A 191 -16.41 -3.28 7.88
C ASN A 191 -15.07 -2.68 7.46
N ILE A 192 -14.90 -2.32 6.19
CA ILE A 192 -13.71 -1.64 5.69
C ILE A 192 -13.55 -0.27 6.35
N ARG A 193 -14.63 0.51 6.52
CA ARG A 193 -14.60 1.80 7.22
C ARG A 193 -14.09 1.66 8.65
N VAL A 194 -14.55 0.63 9.37
CA VAL A 194 -14.09 0.34 10.73
C VAL A 194 -12.61 -0.04 10.74
N LEU A 195 -12.21 -0.98 9.88
CA LEU A 195 -10.81 -1.39 9.75
C LEU A 195 -9.90 -0.20 9.43
N PHE A 196 -10.27 0.62 8.48
CA PHE A 196 -9.50 1.79 8.09
C PHE A 196 -9.35 2.81 9.22
N LYS A 197 -10.45 3.14 9.92
CA LYS A 197 -10.43 4.06 11.07
C LYS A 197 -9.60 3.53 12.22
N THR A 198 -9.60 2.22 12.43
CA THR A 198 -8.91 1.60 13.57
C THR A 198 -7.41 1.47 13.34
N PHE A 199 -7.00 1.07 12.15
CA PHE A 199 -5.63 0.64 11.88
C PHE A 199 -4.86 1.54 10.91
N ILE A 200 -5.51 2.04 9.87
CA ILE A 200 -4.84 2.83 8.83
C ILE A 200 -4.85 4.32 9.17
N TYR A 201 -6.02 4.84 9.51
CA TYR A 201 -6.26 6.24 9.85
C TYR A 201 -6.46 6.44 11.35
N ASN A 202 -5.66 5.75 12.17
CA ASN A 202 -5.82 5.69 13.62
C ASN A 202 -5.57 7.04 14.34
N LEU A 203 -4.95 7.99 13.68
CA LEU A 203 -4.67 9.33 14.24
C LEU A 203 -5.49 10.42 13.57
N LYS A 204 -5.58 10.39 12.24
CA LYS A 204 -6.28 11.41 11.46
C LYS A 204 -7.03 10.76 10.30
N LEU A 205 -8.31 11.10 10.16
CA LEU A 205 -9.07 10.72 8.97
C LEU A 205 -8.74 11.67 7.82
N PRO A 206 -8.66 11.17 6.57
CA PRO A 206 -8.64 12.02 5.40
C PRO A 206 -9.99 12.70 5.19
N GLU A 207 -10.07 13.61 4.23
CA GLU A 207 -11.35 14.19 3.81
C GLU A 207 -12.34 13.09 3.40
N LYS A 208 -13.63 13.33 3.63
CA LYS A 208 -14.69 12.31 3.44
C LYS A 208 -14.66 11.69 2.03
N GLU A 209 -14.44 12.50 1.00
CA GLU A 209 -14.39 12.03 -0.38
C GLU A 209 -13.18 11.10 -0.62
N GLU A 210 -12.01 11.45 -0.10
CA GLU A 210 -10.82 10.60 -0.13
C GLU A 210 -11.03 9.30 0.65
N PHE A 211 -11.63 9.39 1.84
CA PHE A 211 -11.90 8.22 2.67
C PHE A 211 -12.81 7.22 1.95
N GLU A 212 -13.96 7.68 1.41
CA GLU A 212 -14.90 6.81 0.70
C GLU A 212 -14.30 6.26 -0.60
N ARG A 213 -13.50 7.03 -1.33
CA ARG A 213 -12.75 6.55 -2.51
C ARG A 213 -11.82 5.40 -2.15
N ASN A 214 -11.15 5.47 -1.01
CA ASN A 214 -10.26 4.40 -0.52
C ASN A 214 -11.06 3.17 -0.04
N VAL A 215 -12.22 3.34 0.56
CA VAL A 215 -13.15 2.24 0.87
C VAL A 215 -13.60 1.53 -0.40
N GLU A 216 -13.98 2.26 -1.45
CA GLU A 216 -14.33 1.67 -2.75
C GLU A 216 -13.16 0.92 -3.39
N SER A 217 -11.93 1.40 -3.25
CA SER A 217 -10.73 0.68 -3.72
C SER A 217 -10.57 -0.67 -3.04
N ALA A 218 -10.76 -0.73 -1.72
CA ALA A 218 -10.68 -1.97 -0.96
C ALA A 218 -11.76 -3.00 -1.38
N ILE A 219 -13.00 -2.53 -1.61
CA ILE A 219 -14.09 -3.41 -2.09
C ILE A 219 -13.79 -3.99 -3.48
N ARG A 220 -13.06 -3.27 -4.31
CA ARG A 220 -12.70 -3.73 -5.67
C ARG A 220 -11.53 -4.70 -5.70
N GLN A 221 -10.84 -4.93 -4.59
CA GLN A 221 -9.75 -5.89 -4.53
C GLN A 221 -10.28 -7.33 -4.74
N ARG A 222 -9.58 -8.11 -5.59
CA ARG A 222 -9.99 -9.47 -5.99
C ARG A 222 -8.98 -10.57 -5.61
N ASN A 223 -7.86 -10.19 -4.98
CA ASN A 223 -6.70 -11.05 -4.69
C ASN A 223 -6.36 -11.08 -3.18
N LEU A 224 -7.35 -10.90 -2.30
CA LEU A 224 -7.11 -10.76 -0.86
C LEU A 224 -6.42 -11.97 -0.26
N ASP A 225 -6.86 -13.18 -0.60
CA ASP A 225 -6.30 -14.43 -0.04
C ASP A 225 -4.86 -14.66 -0.50
N GLU A 226 -4.59 -14.40 -1.76
CA GLU A 226 -3.26 -14.52 -2.34
C GLU A 226 -2.29 -13.49 -1.71
N VAL A 227 -2.75 -12.25 -1.55
CA VAL A 227 -1.97 -11.20 -0.88
C VAL A 227 -1.73 -11.52 0.59
N ALA A 228 -2.71 -12.07 1.29
CA ALA A 228 -2.52 -12.54 2.68
C ALA A 228 -1.38 -13.58 2.75
N GLY A 229 -1.29 -14.49 1.78
CA GLY A 229 -0.17 -15.42 1.63
C GLY A 229 1.17 -14.71 1.45
N ILE A 230 1.22 -13.72 0.56
CA ILE A 230 2.43 -12.92 0.32
C ILE A 230 2.87 -12.18 1.59
N LEU A 231 1.94 -11.51 2.26
CA LEU A 231 2.24 -10.76 3.49
C LEU A 231 2.76 -11.68 4.60
N ARG A 232 2.24 -12.92 4.66
CA ARG A 232 2.67 -13.93 5.63
C ARG A 232 4.05 -14.50 5.36
N ASP A 233 4.44 -14.67 4.11
CA ASP A 233 5.58 -15.49 3.73
C ASP A 233 6.77 -14.67 3.16
N TYR A 234 6.52 -13.48 2.61
CA TYR A 234 7.57 -12.66 2.02
C TYR A 234 8.43 -11.97 3.08
N LYS A 235 9.73 -12.04 2.86
CA LYS A 235 10.74 -11.24 3.55
C LYS A 235 11.83 -10.85 2.56
N TYR A 236 12.26 -9.58 2.62
CA TYR A 236 13.38 -9.09 1.83
C TYR A 236 14.71 -9.68 2.34
N HIS A 237 15.58 -10.09 1.42
CA HIS A 237 16.91 -10.65 1.70
C HIS A 237 17.99 -10.07 0.79
N GLY A 238 17.78 -8.87 0.28
CA GLY A 238 18.57 -8.34 -0.81
C GLY A 238 19.80 -7.51 -0.43
N GLY A 239 19.93 -7.10 0.82
CA GLY A 239 20.99 -6.18 1.25
C GLY A 239 20.85 -4.77 0.66
N SER A 240 21.94 -4.01 0.67
CA SER A 240 21.94 -2.59 0.30
C SER A 240 21.51 -2.32 -1.14
N LEU A 241 20.75 -1.24 -1.34
CA LEU A 241 20.34 -0.73 -2.64
C LEU A 241 21.39 0.26 -3.19
N ALA A 242 21.56 0.28 -4.50
CA ALA A 242 22.54 1.16 -5.15
C ALA A 242 22.07 2.63 -5.23
N MET A 243 20.75 2.84 -5.31
CA MET A 243 20.18 4.19 -5.43
C MET A 243 19.90 4.81 -4.07
N LYS A 244 19.94 6.15 -4.02
CA LYS A 244 19.57 6.90 -2.83
C LYS A 244 18.14 6.56 -2.40
N SER A 245 17.99 6.19 -1.14
CA SER A 245 16.70 5.73 -0.59
C SER A 245 16.38 6.42 0.72
N LEU A 246 15.07 6.69 0.95
CA LEU A 246 14.52 7.26 2.17
C LEU A 246 13.33 6.42 2.64
N VAL A 247 13.33 6.05 3.91
CA VAL A 247 12.18 5.43 4.58
C VAL A 247 11.55 6.44 5.53
N LEU A 248 10.29 6.76 5.30
CA LEU A 248 9.42 7.55 6.19
C LEU A 248 8.46 6.61 6.89
N HIS A 249 8.51 6.51 8.23
CA HIS A 249 7.67 5.59 8.98
C HIS A 249 7.06 6.23 10.21
N GLY A 250 5.74 6.05 10.38
CA GLY A 250 5.01 6.53 11.53
C GLY A 250 5.35 5.75 12.80
N TYR A 251 5.58 6.47 13.90
CA TYR A 251 5.82 5.85 15.21
C TYR A 251 4.60 5.11 15.75
N ASP A 252 3.41 5.64 15.44
CA ASP A 252 2.12 5.12 15.89
C ASP A 252 1.46 4.18 14.87
N ASP A 253 2.25 3.63 13.92
CA ASP A 253 1.78 2.69 12.91
C ASP A 253 1.27 1.40 13.57
N LYS A 254 -0.03 1.09 13.38
CA LYS A 254 -0.70 -0.09 13.92
C LYS A 254 -0.69 -1.29 12.96
N ILE A 255 -0.11 -1.15 11.78
CA ILE A 255 -0.03 -2.22 10.76
C ILE A 255 1.37 -2.80 10.69
N ILE A 256 2.37 -1.95 10.50
CA ILE A 256 3.78 -2.33 10.39
C ILE A 256 4.56 -1.56 11.45
N SER A 257 5.29 -2.27 12.31
CA SER A 257 6.10 -1.61 13.32
C SER A 257 7.10 -0.64 12.69
N TYR A 258 7.22 0.56 13.25
CA TYR A 258 8.25 1.50 12.81
C TYR A 258 9.67 0.92 12.97
N MET A 259 9.85 -0.04 13.88
CA MET A 259 11.12 -0.76 14.05
C MET A 259 11.44 -1.63 12.83
N ASP A 260 10.43 -2.25 12.21
CA ASP A 260 10.64 -3.01 10.97
C ASP A 260 11.06 -2.07 9.83
N GLY A 261 10.45 -0.90 9.74
CA GLY A 261 10.86 0.15 8.80
C GLY A 261 12.29 0.63 9.05
N LYS A 262 12.68 0.76 10.33
CA LYS A 262 14.06 1.11 10.69
C LYS A 262 15.04 0.01 10.33
N PHE A 263 14.76 -1.24 10.67
CA PHE A 263 15.63 -2.37 10.34
C PHE A 263 15.74 -2.57 8.82
N LEU A 264 14.63 -2.38 8.09
CA LEU A 264 14.67 -2.38 6.63
C LEU A 264 15.59 -1.28 6.10
N ALA A 265 15.45 -0.06 6.63
CA ALA A 265 16.30 1.06 6.20
C ALA A 265 17.79 0.78 6.45
N ASP A 266 18.13 0.21 7.60
CA ASP A 266 19.50 -0.19 7.93
C ASP A 266 20.01 -1.28 6.95
N GLU A 267 19.18 -2.29 6.61
CA GLU A 267 19.52 -3.37 5.68
C GLU A 267 19.77 -2.87 4.25
N ILE A 268 18.91 -1.97 3.77
CA ILE A 268 19.02 -1.45 2.39
C ILE A 268 19.96 -0.24 2.25
N GLY A 269 20.50 0.26 3.36
CA GLY A 269 21.39 1.46 3.35
C GLY A 269 20.61 2.77 3.13
N ALA A 270 19.33 2.81 3.46
CA ALA A 270 18.49 3.99 3.29
C ALA A 270 18.57 4.95 4.49
N LYS A 271 18.33 6.24 4.24
CA LYS A 271 18.02 7.17 5.33
C LYS A 271 16.68 6.78 5.97
N PHE A 272 16.64 6.71 7.30
CA PHE A 272 15.41 6.50 8.06
C PHE A 272 14.94 7.79 8.72
N GLU A 273 13.64 8.07 8.64
CA GLU A 273 12.99 9.17 9.34
C GLU A 273 11.75 8.66 10.09
N LYS A 274 11.86 8.59 11.42
CA LYS A 274 10.75 8.27 12.31
C LYS A 274 9.84 9.48 12.43
N LEU A 275 8.55 9.29 12.24
CA LEU A 275 7.55 10.35 12.26
C LEU A 275 6.67 10.23 13.51
N ASP A 276 6.84 11.14 14.47
CA ASP A 276 5.99 11.21 15.66
C ASP A 276 4.59 11.70 15.28
N ASN A 277 3.55 11.24 15.99
CA ASN A 277 2.14 11.49 15.67
C ASN A 277 1.84 11.15 14.19
N CYS A 278 2.20 9.96 13.79
CA CYS A 278 2.00 9.44 12.45
C CYS A 278 1.73 7.93 12.52
N GLY A 279 0.64 7.49 11.90
CA GLY A 279 0.26 6.08 11.77
C GLY A 279 0.71 5.48 10.43
N HIS A 280 -0.01 4.46 9.98
CA HIS A 280 0.29 3.76 8.74
C HIS A 280 0.08 4.62 7.49
N SER A 281 -0.93 5.51 7.50
CA SER A 281 -1.17 6.43 6.39
C SER A 281 -0.29 7.68 6.50
N VAL A 282 1.01 7.52 6.24
CA VAL A 282 1.99 8.63 6.26
C VAL A 282 1.55 9.78 5.35
N MET A 283 0.89 9.45 4.25
CA MET A 283 0.37 10.42 3.27
C MET A 283 -0.73 11.31 3.84
N THR A 284 -1.54 10.78 4.76
CA THR A 284 -2.62 11.55 5.42
C THR A 284 -2.09 12.34 6.61
N ASP A 285 -1.29 11.68 7.47
CA ASP A 285 -0.84 12.27 8.71
C ASP A 285 0.25 13.33 8.52
N LYS A 286 1.12 13.13 7.52
CA LYS A 286 2.30 13.97 7.23
C LYS A 286 2.37 14.39 5.75
N LYS A 287 1.22 14.69 5.12
CA LYS A 287 1.09 15.05 3.70
C LYS A 287 2.19 16.03 3.23
N ASN A 288 2.31 17.17 3.90
CA ASN A 288 3.26 18.21 3.48
C ASN A 288 4.72 17.76 3.56
N LEU A 289 5.05 16.91 4.56
CA LEU A 289 6.40 16.35 4.69
C LEU A 289 6.70 15.37 3.56
N VAL A 290 5.73 14.51 3.22
CA VAL A 290 5.84 13.57 2.09
C VAL A 290 6.09 14.33 0.78
N ILE A 291 5.25 15.34 0.48
CA ILE A 291 5.39 16.18 -0.71
C ILE A 291 6.77 16.86 -0.75
N LYS A 292 7.20 17.46 0.36
CA LYS A 292 8.51 18.10 0.47
C LYS A 292 9.66 17.13 0.16
N ASN A 293 9.60 15.92 0.70
CA ASN A 293 10.63 14.91 0.45
C ASN A 293 10.60 14.41 -0.99
N ILE A 294 9.40 14.20 -1.58
CA ILE A 294 9.28 13.82 -2.99
C ILE A 294 9.92 14.89 -3.88
N LYS A 295 9.51 16.17 -3.74
CA LYS A 295 10.09 17.28 -4.51
C LYS A 295 11.62 17.33 -4.37
N LYS A 296 12.14 17.22 -3.14
CA LYS A 296 13.57 17.20 -2.89
C LYS A 296 14.27 16.06 -3.61
N PHE A 297 13.75 14.82 -3.51
CA PHE A 297 14.37 13.64 -4.12
C PHE A 297 14.35 13.67 -5.65
N VAL A 298 13.29 14.21 -6.24
CA VAL A 298 13.19 14.35 -7.70
C VAL A 298 14.22 15.34 -8.22
N GLU A 299 14.50 16.44 -7.47
CA GLU A 299 15.45 17.48 -7.89
C GLU A 299 16.92 17.08 -7.71
N GLU A 300 17.23 16.20 -6.78
CA GLU A 300 18.60 15.66 -6.57
C GLU A 300 19.00 14.67 -7.66
#